data_3f4e8a5ba94eba86df8ffcadec59601c
#
_entry.id   3f4e8a5ba94eba86df8ffcadec59601c
#
_cell.length_a   1.000
_cell.length_b   1.000
_cell.length_c   1.000
_cell.angle_alpha   90.00
_cell.angle_beta   90.00
_cell.angle_gamma   90.00
#
_symmetry.space_group_name_H-M   'P 1'
#
loop_
_entity.id
_entity.type
_entity.pdbx_description
1 polymer ?
#
loop_
_entity_poly.entity_id
_entity_poly.type
_entity_poly.pdbx_seq_one_letter_code
_entity_poly.pdbx_strand_id
1 'polypeptide(L)'
;MSTGLRSGQVAEAAGVNIQTLRYYERRGLLAEPERSNGGHRLYGEDAVTALRVIKAAQRLGFTLDEVAELLEAGRHRHGRPVAGLQDRAAAKLAEVDAKIADLTTIRTALAAAVDAGCDNLTVCASSACCPIPFTDLAEENRHAGPCC
;
A
#
# COMPACT_ATOMS: atom_id res chain seq x y z
N MET A 1 20.98 -27.16 17.84
CA MET A 1 21.65 -25.91 17.42
C MET A 1 20.64 -25.05 16.72
N SER A 2 20.14 -24.01 17.35
CA SER A 2 19.24 -23.05 16.70
C SER A 2 20.07 -22.09 15.86
N THR A 3 20.11 -22.33 14.57
CA THR A 3 20.65 -21.42 13.57
C THR A 3 19.64 -20.28 13.35
N GLY A 4 19.46 -19.44 14.35
CA GLY A 4 18.60 -18.26 14.23
C GLY A 4 19.38 -17.07 13.69
N LEU A 5 18.73 -16.27 12.87
CA LEU A 5 19.26 -15.00 12.38
C LEU A 5 19.06 -13.91 13.45
N ARG A 6 20.05 -13.06 13.65
CA ARG A 6 19.91 -11.88 14.50
C ARG A 6 19.11 -10.79 13.81
N SER A 7 18.52 -9.89 14.60
CA SER A 7 17.69 -8.78 14.09
C SER A 7 18.34 -8.01 12.94
N GLY A 8 19.63 -7.71 13.04
CA GLY A 8 20.37 -7.00 11.98
C GLY A 8 20.47 -7.80 10.69
N GLN A 9 20.70 -9.10 10.79
CA GLN A 9 20.78 -10.00 9.62
C GLN A 9 19.44 -10.13 8.91
N VAL A 10 18.35 -10.27 9.68
CA VAL A 10 16.99 -10.34 9.14
C VAL A 10 16.61 -9.02 8.46
N ALA A 11 16.88 -7.90 9.11
CA ALA A 11 16.61 -6.57 8.59
C ALA A 11 17.36 -6.33 7.27
N GLU A 12 18.65 -6.67 7.22
CA GLU A 12 19.47 -6.57 6.01
C GLU A 12 18.93 -7.46 4.88
N ALA A 13 18.65 -8.73 5.18
CA ALA A 13 18.15 -9.69 4.19
C ALA A 13 16.79 -9.30 3.61
N ALA A 14 15.93 -8.66 4.40
CA ALA A 14 14.61 -8.20 3.97
C ALA A 14 14.62 -6.75 3.43
N GLY A 15 15.72 -6.04 3.54
CA GLY A 15 15.81 -4.64 3.12
C GLY A 15 14.96 -3.69 3.94
N VAL A 16 14.87 -3.91 5.25
CA VAL A 16 14.18 -3.05 6.22
C VAL A 16 15.14 -2.62 7.32
N ASN A 17 14.80 -1.59 8.08
CA ASN A 17 15.56 -1.26 9.28
C ASN A 17 15.08 -2.08 10.49
N ILE A 18 15.90 -2.13 11.53
CA ILE A 18 15.62 -2.89 12.77
C ILE A 18 14.36 -2.35 13.46
N GLN A 19 14.11 -1.06 13.40
CA GLN A 19 12.91 -0.46 14.02
C GLN A 19 11.63 -0.91 13.31
N THR A 20 11.65 -1.01 11.99
CA THR A 20 10.56 -1.55 11.18
C THR A 20 10.30 -3.02 11.53
N LEU A 21 11.36 -3.82 11.66
CA LEU A 21 11.27 -5.21 12.10
C LEU A 21 10.55 -5.33 13.46
N ARG A 22 10.97 -4.52 14.44
CA ARG A 22 10.35 -4.49 15.77
C ARG A 22 8.90 -3.98 15.73
N TYR A 23 8.61 -3.04 14.88
CA TYR A 23 7.26 -2.53 14.67
C TYR A 23 6.33 -3.63 14.17
N TYR A 24 6.74 -4.39 13.17
CA TYR A 24 5.95 -5.52 12.65
C TYR A 24 5.79 -6.64 13.69
N GLU A 25 6.81 -6.91 14.47
CA GLU A 25 6.74 -7.84 15.60
C GLU A 25 5.68 -7.42 16.62
N ARG A 26 5.67 -6.14 17.03
CA ARG A 26 4.65 -5.60 17.94
C ARG A 26 3.24 -5.62 17.36
N ARG A 27 3.11 -5.46 16.06
CA ARG A 27 1.82 -5.53 15.35
C ARG A 27 1.32 -6.96 15.14
N GLY A 28 2.07 -7.96 15.56
CA GLY A 28 1.70 -9.35 15.39
C GLY A 28 1.85 -9.89 13.95
N LEU A 29 2.51 -9.13 13.07
CA LEU A 29 2.79 -9.55 11.69
C LEU A 29 3.90 -10.58 11.59
N LEU A 30 4.78 -10.64 12.58
CA LEU A 30 5.85 -11.60 12.72
C LEU A 30 5.64 -12.42 13.98
N ALA A 31 5.99 -13.70 13.92
CA ALA A 31 6.03 -14.55 15.11
C ALA A 31 7.07 -14.00 16.09
N GLU A 32 6.80 -14.14 17.37
CA GLU A 32 7.74 -13.77 18.42
C GLU A 32 9.03 -14.57 18.28
N PRO A 33 10.20 -13.92 18.21
CA PRO A 33 11.46 -14.62 18.03
C PRO A 33 11.86 -15.34 19.31
N GLU A 34 12.58 -16.44 19.16
CA GLU A 34 13.27 -17.08 20.28
C GLU A 34 14.39 -16.17 20.79
N ARG A 35 14.80 -16.37 22.02
CA ARG A 35 15.93 -15.65 22.61
C ARG A 35 17.09 -16.60 22.87
N SER A 36 18.30 -16.15 22.49
CA SER A 36 19.52 -16.84 22.86
C SER A 36 19.79 -16.77 24.36
N ASN A 37 20.73 -17.53 24.85
CA ASN A 37 21.17 -17.50 26.26
C ASN A 37 21.63 -16.11 26.72
N GLY A 38 22.09 -15.25 25.79
CA GLY A 38 22.42 -13.84 26.05
C GLY A 38 21.26 -12.86 25.92
N GLY A 39 20.03 -13.33 25.75
CA GLY A 39 18.83 -12.49 25.60
C GLY A 39 18.63 -11.85 24.22
N HIS A 40 19.42 -12.21 23.23
CA HIS A 40 19.31 -11.71 21.86
C HIS A 40 18.17 -12.40 21.10
N ARG A 41 17.43 -11.64 20.31
CA ARG A 41 16.38 -12.17 19.44
C ARG A 41 16.99 -13.01 18.33
N LEU A 42 16.42 -14.21 18.13
CA LEU A 42 16.77 -15.14 17.06
C LEU A 42 15.53 -15.45 16.24
N TYR A 43 15.59 -15.11 14.96
CA TYR A 43 14.50 -15.32 14.00
C TYR A 43 14.81 -16.53 13.10
N GLY A 44 13.77 -17.26 12.72
CA GLY A 44 13.86 -18.25 11.67
C GLY A 44 13.97 -17.62 10.28
N GLU A 45 14.32 -18.41 9.27
CA GLU A 45 14.36 -17.96 7.86
C GLU A 45 12.97 -17.54 7.34
N ASP A 46 11.91 -18.09 7.90
CA ASP A 46 10.54 -17.74 7.64
C ASP A 46 10.24 -16.26 7.98
N ALA A 47 10.93 -15.66 8.92
CA ALA A 47 10.80 -14.24 9.22
C ALA A 47 11.21 -13.34 8.05
N VAL A 48 12.29 -13.69 7.33
CA VAL A 48 12.72 -12.96 6.13
C VAL A 48 11.67 -13.05 5.02
N THR A 49 11.14 -14.25 4.81
CA THR A 49 10.07 -14.48 3.84
C THR A 49 8.81 -13.68 4.19
N ALA A 50 8.39 -13.71 5.46
CA ALA A 50 7.25 -12.95 5.95
C ALA A 50 7.43 -11.43 5.73
N LEU A 51 8.61 -10.89 6.02
CA LEU A 51 8.91 -9.48 5.79
C LEU A 51 8.84 -9.11 4.30
N ARG A 52 9.34 -9.96 3.43
CA ARG A 52 9.25 -9.75 1.97
C ARG A 52 7.80 -9.77 1.49
N VAL A 53 6.97 -10.67 2.00
CA VAL A 53 5.53 -10.74 1.73
C VAL A 53 4.83 -9.47 2.20
N ILE A 54 5.10 -9.00 3.42
CA ILE A 54 4.54 -7.77 3.97
C ILE A 54 4.88 -6.56 3.09
N LYS A 55 6.14 -6.41 2.72
CA LYS A 55 6.59 -5.33 1.84
C LYS A 55 5.93 -5.38 0.46
N ALA A 56 5.87 -6.57 -0.14
CA ALA A 56 5.22 -6.76 -1.44
C ALA A 56 3.73 -6.42 -1.38
N ALA A 57 3.02 -6.87 -0.35
CA ALA A 57 1.61 -6.57 -0.16
C ALA A 57 1.36 -5.06 0.02
N GLN A 58 2.17 -4.37 0.82
CA GLN A 58 2.09 -2.91 0.95
C GLN A 58 2.32 -2.19 -0.39
N ARG A 59 3.27 -2.66 -1.17
CA ARG A 59 3.54 -2.11 -2.50
C ARG A 59 2.37 -2.33 -3.47
N LEU A 60 1.63 -3.43 -3.31
CA LEU A 60 0.40 -3.72 -4.05
C LEU A 60 -0.81 -2.92 -3.54
N GLY A 61 -0.65 -2.12 -2.50
CA GLY A 61 -1.69 -1.25 -1.96
C GLY A 61 -2.48 -1.82 -0.79
N PHE A 62 -2.07 -2.96 -0.22
CA PHE A 62 -2.68 -3.48 1.00
C PHE A 62 -2.21 -2.68 2.22
N THR A 63 -3.10 -2.42 3.14
CA THR A 63 -2.76 -1.85 4.45
C THR A 63 -2.14 -2.92 5.34
N LEU A 64 -1.43 -2.51 6.39
CA LEU A 64 -0.86 -3.46 7.36
C LEU A 64 -1.93 -4.29 8.07
N ASP A 65 -3.08 -3.73 8.33
CA ASP A 65 -4.19 -4.45 8.96
C ASP A 65 -4.74 -5.53 8.01
N GLU A 66 -4.91 -5.22 6.73
CA GLU A 66 -5.29 -6.20 5.70
C GLU A 66 -4.25 -7.33 5.59
N VAL A 67 -2.96 -6.98 5.63
CA VAL A 67 -1.87 -7.98 5.60
C VAL A 67 -1.90 -8.86 6.85
N ALA A 68 -2.11 -8.26 8.02
CA ALA A 68 -2.23 -9.01 9.29
C ALA A 68 -3.37 -10.03 9.23
N GLU A 69 -4.53 -9.63 8.75
CA GLU A 69 -5.67 -10.54 8.60
C GLU A 69 -5.40 -11.67 7.60
N LEU A 70 -4.71 -11.37 6.49
CA LEU A 70 -4.32 -12.40 5.51
C LEU A 70 -3.32 -13.41 6.10
N LEU A 71 -2.35 -12.95 6.89
CA LEU A 71 -1.38 -13.80 7.56
C LEU A 71 -2.03 -14.67 8.65
N GLU A 72 -2.95 -14.08 9.43
CA GLU A 72 -3.74 -14.83 10.43
C GLU A 72 -4.59 -15.94 9.78
N ALA A 73 -5.30 -15.60 8.70
CA ALA A 73 -6.10 -16.59 7.96
C ALA A 73 -5.23 -17.74 7.43
N GLY A 74 -4.00 -17.47 7.02
CA GLY A 74 -3.04 -18.47 6.58
C GLY A 74 -2.54 -19.39 7.70
N ARG A 75 -2.40 -18.89 8.93
CA ARG A 75 -1.95 -19.68 10.09
C ARG A 75 -3.00 -20.69 10.56
N HIS A 76 -4.28 -20.36 10.46
CA HIS A 76 -5.38 -21.18 10.97
C HIS A 76 -5.88 -22.25 9.99
N ARG A 77 -5.35 -22.30 8.78
CA ARG A 77 -5.82 -23.19 7.72
C ARG A 77 -4.69 -24.01 7.10
N HIS A 78 -4.27 -25.04 7.80
CA HIS A 78 -3.39 -26.04 7.20
C HIS A 78 -4.08 -26.69 5.99
N GLY A 79 -3.58 -26.44 4.80
CA GLY A 79 -3.91 -27.17 3.57
C GLY A 79 -5.19 -26.76 2.83
N ARG A 80 -5.87 -25.67 3.21
CA ARG A 80 -6.98 -25.10 2.42
C ARG A 80 -6.59 -23.78 1.78
N PRO A 81 -6.95 -23.55 0.49
CA PRO A 81 -6.74 -22.23 -0.12
C PRO A 81 -7.46 -21.17 0.72
N VAL A 82 -6.76 -20.07 0.96
CA VAL A 82 -7.30 -18.94 1.73
C VAL A 82 -8.39 -18.29 0.89
N ALA A 83 -9.64 -18.65 1.12
CA ALA A 83 -10.80 -18.13 0.40
C ALA A 83 -10.90 -16.59 0.48
N GLY A 84 -10.27 -15.97 1.48
CA GLY A 84 -10.24 -14.51 1.63
C GLY A 84 -9.20 -13.79 0.77
N LEU A 85 -8.15 -14.46 0.28
CA LEU A 85 -7.10 -13.78 -0.49
C LEU A 85 -7.60 -13.31 -1.86
N GLN A 86 -8.31 -14.18 -2.58
CA GLN A 86 -8.85 -13.82 -3.89
C GLN A 86 -9.90 -12.71 -3.80
N ASP A 87 -10.79 -12.76 -2.84
CA ASP A 87 -11.81 -11.72 -2.63
C ASP A 87 -11.17 -10.37 -2.29
N ARG A 88 -10.15 -10.39 -1.43
CA ARG A 88 -9.41 -9.18 -1.08
C ARG A 88 -8.59 -8.64 -2.25
N ALA A 89 -7.97 -9.51 -3.03
CA ALA A 89 -7.26 -9.12 -4.24
C ALA A 89 -8.22 -8.50 -5.28
N ALA A 90 -9.40 -9.07 -5.47
CA ALA A 90 -10.42 -8.52 -6.35
C ALA A 90 -10.91 -7.15 -5.88
N ALA A 91 -11.16 -6.97 -4.58
CA ALA A 91 -11.53 -5.68 -4.01
C ALA A 91 -10.42 -4.64 -4.20
N LYS A 92 -9.16 -5.03 -3.97
CA LYS A 92 -8.00 -4.15 -4.17
C LYS A 92 -7.81 -3.79 -5.64
N LEU A 93 -8.04 -4.72 -6.55
CA LEU A 93 -8.02 -4.48 -8.00
C LEU A 93 -9.05 -3.41 -8.39
N ALA A 94 -10.28 -3.52 -7.88
CA ALA A 94 -11.32 -2.51 -8.11
C ALA A 94 -10.91 -1.12 -7.60
N GLU A 95 -10.29 -1.03 -6.42
CA GLU A 95 -9.76 0.23 -5.88
C GLU A 95 -8.66 0.82 -6.79
N VAL A 96 -7.76 -0.01 -7.26
CA VAL A 96 -6.66 0.41 -8.17
C VAL A 96 -7.22 0.89 -9.49
N ASP A 97 -8.18 0.18 -10.07
CA ASP A 97 -8.84 0.57 -11.32
C ASP A 97 -9.54 1.93 -11.18
N ALA A 98 -10.22 2.17 -10.05
CA ALA A 98 -10.83 3.45 -9.75
C ALA A 98 -9.78 4.59 -9.67
N LYS A 99 -8.65 4.35 -9.00
CA LYS A 99 -7.54 5.32 -8.93
C LYS A 99 -6.91 5.58 -10.29
N ILE A 100 -6.77 4.58 -11.15
CA ILE A 100 -6.29 4.75 -12.52
C ILE A 100 -7.24 5.63 -13.32
N ALA A 101 -8.55 5.41 -13.19
CA ALA A 101 -9.57 6.25 -13.85
C ALA A 101 -9.48 7.71 -13.38
N ASP A 102 -9.37 7.94 -12.08
CA ASP A 102 -9.22 9.29 -11.50
C ASP A 102 -7.94 9.97 -12.00
N LEU A 103 -6.81 9.27 -11.94
CA LEU A 103 -5.52 9.79 -12.43
C LEU A 103 -5.56 10.08 -13.94
N THR A 104 -6.25 9.27 -14.72
CA THR A 104 -6.45 9.51 -16.15
C THR A 104 -7.25 10.79 -16.40
N THR A 105 -8.29 11.03 -15.61
CA THR A 105 -9.08 12.26 -15.66
C THR A 105 -8.22 13.48 -15.32
N ILE A 106 -7.45 13.41 -14.23
CA ILE A 106 -6.53 14.49 -13.83
C ILE A 106 -5.48 14.75 -14.92
N ARG A 107 -4.89 13.68 -15.46
CA ARG A 107 -3.91 13.79 -16.54
C ARG A 107 -4.48 14.50 -17.76
N THR A 108 -5.69 14.16 -18.17
CA THR A 108 -6.36 14.80 -19.31
C THR A 108 -6.60 16.28 -19.05
N ALA A 109 -7.07 16.64 -17.85
CA ALA A 109 -7.29 18.04 -17.47
C ALA A 109 -5.97 18.84 -17.44
N LEU A 110 -4.90 18.27 -16.90
CA LEU A 110 -3.59 18.91 -16.86
C LEU A 110 -2.99 19.08 -18.26
N ALA A 111 -3.10 18.09 -19.12
CA ALA A 111 -2.65 18.17 -20.51
C ALA A 111 -3.40 19.28 -21.26
N ALA A 112 -4.70 19.38 -21.08
CA ALA A 112 -5.50 20.46 -21.68
C ALA A 112 -5.09 21.85 -21.14
N ALA A 113 -4.78 21.96 -19.86
CA ALA A 113 -4.29 23.20 -19.26
C ALA A 113 -2.91 23.61 -19.83
N VAL A 114 -2.01 22.65 -20.02
CA VAL A 114 -0.70 22.89 -20.66
C VAL A 114 -0.89 23.37 -22.10
N ASP A 115 -1.73 22.72 -22.88
CA ASP A 115 -2.01 23.07 -24.27
C ASP A 115 -2.68 24.44 -24.37
N ALA A 116 -3.51 24.84 -23.41
CA ALA A 116 -4.16 26.13 -23.34
C ALA A 116 -3.24 27.27 -22.84
N GLY A 117 -2.03 26.94 -22.36
CA GLY A 117 -1.07 27.92 -21.83
C GLY A 117 -1.50 28.57 -20.52
N CYS A 118 -2.13 27.77 -19.62
CA CYS A 118 -2.61 28.26 -18.33
C CYS A 118 -1.45 28.55 -17.37
N ASP A 119 -1.15 29.83 -17.12
CA ASP A 119 -0.04 30.26 -16.26
C ASP A 119 -0.48 30.73 -14.87
N ASN A 120 -1.76 30.96 -14.66
CA ASN A 120 -2.28 31.51 -13.41
C ASN A 120 -3.52 30.73 -12.94
N LEU A 121 -3.35 29.98 -11.87
CA LEU A 121 -4.43 29.15 -11.31
C LEU A 121 -5.64 29.94 -10.84
N THR A 122 -5.44 31.14 -10.28
CA THR A 122 -6.53 31.96 -9.77
C THR A 122 -7.40 32.51 -10.91
N VAL A 123 -6.77 32.94 -11.99
CA VAL A 123 -7.46 33.38 -13.18
C VAL A 123 -8.14 32.23 -13.90
N CYS A 124 -7.48 31.10 -14.00
CA CYS A 124 -8.05 29.86 -14.55
C CYS A 124 -9.26 29.39 -13.75
N ALA A 125 -9.17 29.35 -12.42
CA ALA A 125 -10.26 28.91 -11.56
C ALA A 125 -11.53 29.76 -11.66
N SER A 126 -11.38 31.05 -11.99
CA SER A 126 -12.51 31.99 -12.20
C SER A 126 -13.01 32.03 -13.65
N SER A 127 -12.34 31.33 -14.56
CA SER A 127 -12.71 31.29 -15.99
C SER A 127 -13.71 30.16 -16.26
N ALA A 128 -14.80 30.48 -16.96
CA ALA A 128 -15.80 29.50 -17.37
C ALA A 128 -15.29 28.48 -18.39
N CYS A 129 -14.18 28.80 -19.07
CA CYS A 129 -13.56 27.96 -20.10
C CYS A 129 -12.26 27.29 -19.64
N CYS A 130 -12.04 27.19 -18.32
CA CYS A 130 -10.87 26.52 -17.79
C CYS A 130 -10.97 24.99 -18.02
N PRO A 131 -9.94 24.35 -18.61
CA PRO A 131 -9.96 22.89 -18.82
C PRO A 131 -9.76 22.08 -17.55
N ILE A 132 -9.36 22.71 -16.44
CA ILE A 132 -9.23 22.05 -15.14
C ILE A 132 -10.56 22.17 -14.40
N PRO A 133 -11.22 21.07 -14.06
CA PRO A 133 -12.51 21.11 -13.36
C PRO A 133 -12.31 21.37 -11.84
N PHE A 134 -11.90 22.57 -11.49
CA PHE A 134 -11.61 22.94 -10.10
C PHE A 134 -12.79 22.72 -9.15
N THR A 135 -14.00 23.02 -9.60
CA THR A 135 -15.20 22.85 -8.79
C THR A 135 -15.48 21.38 -8.53
N ASP A 136 -15.34 20.54 -9.54
CA ASP A 136 -15.60 19.10 -9.43
C ASP A 136 -14.53 18.37 -8.60
N LEU A 137 -13.29 18.84 -8.67
CA LEU A 137 -12.18 18.31 -7.87
C LEU A 137 -12.25 18.74 -6.41
N ALA A 138 -12.85 19.90 -6.12
CA ALA A 138 -13.01 20.43 -4.77
C ALA A 138 -14.24 19.85 -4.05
N GLU A 139 -15.27 19.46 -4.79
CA GLU A 139 -16.48 18.83 -4.26
C GLU A 139 -16.49 17.33 -4.63
N GLU A 140 -16.31 16.48 -3.65
CA GLU A 140 -16.49 15.03 -3.80
C GLU A 140 -17.95 14.72 -4.17
N ASN A 141 -18.26 14.59 -5.46
CA ASN A 141 -19.57 14.25 -6.04
C ASN A 141 -20.42 15.41 -6.59
N ARG A 142 -20.10 15.91 -7.78
CA ARG A 142 -21.16 16.38 -8.70
C ARG A 142 -20.70 16.34 -10.15
N HIS A 143 -21.60 15.87 -11.01
CA HIS A 143 -21.42 15.75 -12.46
C HIS A 143 -21.02 17.09 -13.11
N ALA A 144 -19.90 17.06 -13.81
CA ALA A 144 -19.48 18.18 -14.65
C ALA A 144 -20.42 18.37 -15.84
N GLY A 145 -20.97 19.55 -15.95
CA GLY A 145 -21.59 20.00 -17.20
C GLY A 145 -20.52 20.35 -18.24
N PRO A 146 -20.81 20.28 -19.55
CA PRO A 146 -19.83 20.55 -20.59
C PRO A 146 -19.39 22.01 -20.56
N CYS A 147 -18.10 22.23 -20.42
CA CYS A 147 -17.48 23.50 -20.81
C CYS A 147 -17.46 23.63 -22.34
N CYS A 148 -17.73 24.79 -22.81
CA CYS A 148 -17.83 25.20 -24.21
C CYS A 148 -16.96 24.46 -25.20
#